data_45d104ef3f8149902c2c92588bcf8058
#
_entry.id   45d104ef3f8149902c2c92588bcf8058
#
_cell.length_a   1.000
_cell.length_b   1.000
_cell.length_c   1.000
_cell.angle_alpha   90.00
_cell.angle_beta   90.00
_cell.angle_gamma   90.00
#
_symmetry.space_group_name_H-M   'P 1'
#
loop_
_entity.id
_entity.type
_entity.pdbx_description
1 polymer ?
#
loop_
_entity_poly.entity_id
_entity_poly.type
_entity_poly.pdbx_seq_one_letter_code
_entity_poly.pdbx_strand_id
1 'polypeptide(L)'
;MGLFDYIFHARERKIIGQYFKLLDGYSPVFTTYDGGVYEMDLTRTAINSFATHCSKLKPEISGSALKTLERTLQFKPNSFMDTTKFIARLATILECEHTAFIVPIEDAYGDLCGWYPIRPAMC
;
A
#
# COMPACT_ATOMS: atom_id res chain seq x y z
N MET A 1 52.37 2.78 -21.98
CA MET A 1 51.27 3.23 -21.12
C MET A 1 51.83 4.29 -20.19
N GLY A 2 51.43 5.51 -20.41
CA GLY A 2 51.89 6.63 -19.60
C GLY A 2 51.09 6.77 -18.33
N LEU A 3 51.67 7.41 -17.31
CA LEU A 3 51.05 7.76 -16.04
C LEU A 3 49.72 8.48 -16.24
N PHE A 4 49.53 9.20 -17.33
CA PHE A 4 48.31 9.88 -17.72
C PHE A 4 47.14 8.91 -18.03
N ASP A 5 47.39 7.80 -18.71
CA ASP A 5 46.37 6.80 -19.01
C ASP A 5 45.82 6.16 -17.72
N TYR A 6 46.68 5.91 -16.75
CA TYR A 6 46.26 5.37 -15.46
C TYR A 6 45.40 6.33 -14.68
N ILE A 7 45.72 7.63 -14.70
CA ILE A 7 44.93 8.66 -14.00
C ILE A 7 43.57 8.87 -14.67
N PHE A 8 43.50 8.90 -16.00
CA PHE A 8 42.25 9.06 -16.72
C PHE A 8 41.32 7.86 -16.55
N HIS A 9 41.84 6.65 -16.65
CA HIS A 9 41.05 5.43 -16.44
C HIS A 9 40.59 5.26 -14.98
N ALA A 10 41.38 5.68 -14.01
CA ALA A 10 40.99 5.70 -12.60
C ALA A 10 39.86 6.72 -12.34
N ARG A 11 39.89 7.86 -13.04
CA ARG A 11 38.86 8.90 -12.93
C ARG A 11 37.56 8.48 -13.56
N GLU A 12 37.59 7.85 -14.74
CA GLU A 12 36.42 7.31 -15.41
C GLU A 12 35.72 6.20 -14.59
N ARG A 13 36.50 5.27 -14.03
CA ARG A 13 35.98 4.22 -13.15
C ARG A 13 35.30 4.80 -11.90
N LYS A 14 35.83 5.90 -11.37
CA LYS A 14 35.25 6.57 -10.20
C LYS A 14 33.94 7.28 -10.53
N ILE A 15 33.84 7.89 -11.71
CA ILE A 15 32.62 8.54 -12.20
C ILE A 15 31.54 7.48 -12.51
N ILE A 16 31.91 6.42 -13.20
CA ILE A 16 31.00 5.30 -13.49
C ILE A 16 30.52 4.65 -12.20
N GLY A 17 31.40 4.43 -11.22
CA GLY A 17 31.06 3.90 -9.93
C GLY A 17 30.06 4.80 -9.13
N GLN A 18 30.20 6.13 -9.28
CA GLN A 18 29.25 7.07 -8.67
C GLN A 18 27.91 7.09 -9.39
N TYR A 19 27.90 6.98 -10.72
CA TYR A 19 26.66 6.84 -11.49
C TYR A 19 25.94 5.53 -11.18
N PHE A 20 26.66 4.43 -11.06
CA PHE A 20 26.10 3.15 -10.63
C PHE A 20 25.58 3.21 -9.18
N LYS A 21 26.27 3.89 -8.26
CA LYS A 21 25.75 4.11 -6.90
C LYS A 21 24.48 4.97 -6.87
N LEU A 22 24.34 5.94 -7.77
CA LEU A 22 23.11 6.73 -7.91
C LEU A 22 21.97 5.91 -8.52
N LEU A 23 22.27 4.99 -9.43
CA LEU A 23 21.32 4.04 -9.99
C LEU A 23 21.04 2.88 -9.03
N ASP A 24 22.01 2.45 -8.23
CA ASP A 24 21.86 1.44 -7.18
C ASP A 24 20.98 1.93 -6.02
N GLY A 25 20.78 3.23 -5.84
CA GLY A 25 19.74 3.75 -4.97
C GLY A 25 18.33 3.39 -5.45
N TYR A 26 18.20 2.95 -6.70
CA TYR A 26 16.99 2.40 -7.32
C TYR A 26 17.08 0.91 -7.61
N SER A 27 18.22 0.28 -7.42
CA SER A 27 18.29 -1.18 -7.45
C SER A 27 17.47 -1.71 -6.29
N PRO A 28 16.40 -2.48 -6.53
CA PRO A 28 15.86 -3.28 -5.46
C PRO A 28 17.01 -4.17 -5.02
N VAL A 29 17.58 -3.88 -3.86
CA VAL A 29 18.47 -4.82 -3.21
C VAL A 29 17.59 -6.01 -2.90
N PHE A 30 17.65 -7.04 -3.75
CA PHE A 30 17.09 -8.35 -3.47
C PHE A 30 17.96 -9.01 -2.38
N THR A 31 18.04 -8.36 -1.24
CA THR A 31 18.33 -9.07 -0.02
C THR A 31 17.18 -10.03 0.20
N THR A 32 17.46 -11.21 0.65
CA THR A 32 16.47 -12.12 1.21
C THR A 32 15.74 -11.36 2.33
N TYR A 33 14.70 -10.65 1.91
CA TYR A 33 13.95 -9.76 2.75
C TYR A 33 12.76 -10.55 3.28
N ASP A 34 12.83 -10.91 4.55
CA ASP A 34 11.75 -11.60 5.27
C ASP A 34 10.57 -10.66 5.59
N GLY A 35 10.66 -9.40 5.18
CA GLY A 35 9.60 -8.42 5.34
C GLY A 35 8.56 -8.50 4.23
N GLY A 36 7.33 -8.11 4.54
CA GLY A 36 6.26 -8.03 3.55
C GLY A 36 6.57 -7.02 2.43
N VAL A 37 5.96 -7.21 1.27
CA VAL A 37 6.10 -6.34 0.08
C VAL A 37 5.91 -4.85 0.42
N TYR A 38 5.09 -4.53 1.39
CA TYR A 38 4.82 -3.16 1.85
C TYR A 38 5.98 -2.47 2.55
N GLU A 39 6.97 -3.19 3.04
CA GLU A 39 8.10 -2.59 3.77
C GLU A 39 9.20 -2.03 2.87
N MET A 40 9.19 -2.37 1.58
CA MET A 40 10.07 -1.75 0.60
C MET A 40 9.65 -0.30 0.36
N ASP A 41 10.56 0.66 0.56
CA ASP A 41 10.23 2.09 0.48
C ASP A 41 9.58 2.52 -0.82
N LEU A 42 10.07 2.02 -1.96
CA LEU A 42 9.50 2.32 -3.26
C LEU A 42 8.08 1.75 -3.41
N THR A 43 7.90 0.49 -3.03
CA THR A 43 6.61 -0.18 -3.07
C THR A 43 5.61 0.49 -2.13
N ARG A 44 6.03 0.83 -0.92
CA ARG A 44 5.21 1.56 0.05
C ARG A 44 4.76 2.91 -0.50
N THR A 45 5.66 3.66 -1.14
CA THR A 45 5.34 4.96 -1.75
C THR A 45 4.31 4.80 -2.86
N ALA A 46 4.47 3.82 -3.74
CA ALA A 46 3.53 3.53 -4.81
C ALA A 46 2.15 3.12 -4.27
N ILE A 47 2.11 2.21 -3.31
CA ILE A 47 0.87 1.74 -2.67
C ILE A 47 0.17 2.89 -1.93
N ASN A 48 0.91 3.71 -1.19
CA ASN A 48 0.35 4.86 -0.49
C ASN A 48 -0.25 5.89 -1.45
N SER A 49 0.41 6.13 -2.59
CA SER A 49 -0.13 7.02 -3.63
C SER A 49 -1.44 6.48 -4.19
N PHE A 50 -1.48 5.20 -4.54
CA PHE A 50 -2.68 4.52 -5.02
C PHE A 50 -3.80 4.54 -3.97
N ALA A 51 -3.51 4.15 -2.74
CA ALA A 51 -4.48 4.14 -1.65
C ALA A 51 -5.05 5.54 -1.35
N THR A 52 -4.22 6.57 -1.43
CA THR A 52 -4.65 7.97 -1.28
C THR A 52 -5.63 8.39 -2.37
N HIS A 53 -5.41 7.97 -3.60
CA HIS A 53 -6.35 8.24 -4.68
C HIS A 53 -7.65 7.45 -4.50
N CYS A 54 -7.58 6.17 -4.15
CA CYS A 54 -8.75 5.33 -3.87
C CYS A 54 -9.57 5.85 -2.68
N SER A 55 -8.92 6.44 -1.68
CA SER A 55 -9.61 6.95 -0.47
C SER A 55 -10.60 8.07 -0.74
N LYS A 56 -10.51 8.71 -1.90
CA LYS A 56 -11.44 9.74 -2.37
C LYS A 56 -12.72 9.18 -2.98
N LEU A 57 -12.76 7.88 -3.23
CA LEU A 57 -13.95 7.22 -3.78
C LEU A 57 -15.07 7.20 -2.73
N LYS A 58 -16.29 7.39 -3.21
CA LYS A 58 -17.49 7.30 -2.38
C LYS A 58 -18.13 5.93 -2.61
N PRO A 59 -18.17 5.05 -1.62
CA PRO A 59 -18.81 3.75 -1.77
C PRO A 59 -20.34 3.90 -1.82
N GLU A 60 -20.96 3.06 -2.62
CA GLU A 60 -22.41 2.97 -2.75
C GLU A 60 -22.85 1.52 -2.55
N ILE A 61 -24.02 1.35 -1.93
CA ILE A 61 -24.67 0.05 -1.76
C ILE A 61 -25.85 0.01 -2.70
N SER A 62 -25.90 -0.99 -3.57
CA SER A 62 -27.02 -1.25 -4.47
C SER A 62 -27.81 -2.48 -4.03
N GLY A 63 -29.11 -2.52 -4.35
CA GLY A 63 -29.98 -3.64 -4.04
C GLY A 63 -30.99 -3.33 -2.95
N SER A 64 -31.41 -4.36 -2.22
CA SER A 64 -32.44 -4.26 -1.17
C SER A 64 -31.92 -3.84 0.20
N ALA A 65 -30.66 -3.46 0.31
CA ALA A 65 -30.06 -3.04 1.58
C ALA A 65 -30.68 -1.73 2.10
N LEU A 66 -30.70 -1.60 3.42
CA LEU A 66 -31.21 -0.39 4.07
C LEU A 66 -30.30 0.82 3.77
N LYS A 67 -30.88 1.97 3.48
CA LYS A 67 -30.15 3.23 3.26
C LYS A 67 -29.31 3.67 4.46
N THR A 68 -29.66 3.22 5.65
CA THR A 68 -28.87 3.46 6.87
C THR A 68 -27.50 2.80 6.79
N LEU A 69 -27.42 1.59 6.23
CA LEU A 69 -26.14 0.87 6.01
C LEU A 69 -25.26 1.59 5.00
N GLU A 70 -25.84 2.10 3.91
CA GLU A 70 -25.11 2.90 2.94
C GLU A 70 -24.52 4.16 3.58
N ARG A 71 -25.29 4.86 4.38
CA ARG A 71 -24.83 6.05 5.12
C ARG A 71 -23.70 5.69 6.09
N THR A 72 -23.81 4.59 6.82
CA THR A 72 -22.76 4.10 7.70
C THR A 72 -21.49 3.83 6.91
N LEU A 73 -21.56 3.17 5.76
CA LEU A 73 -20.41 2.91 4.90
C LEU A 73 -19.78 4.21 4.36
N GLN A 74 -20.60 5.21 4.01
CA GLN A 74 -20.15 6.47 3.43
C GLN A 74 -19.51 7.43 4.42
N PHE A 75 -19.79 7.33 5.71
CA PHE A 75 -19.27 8.25 6.72
C PHE A 75 -18.36 7.57 7.75
N LYS A 76 -18.83 6.52 8.37
CA LYS A 76 -18.10 5.84 9.44
C LYS A 76 -18.37 4.33 9.43
N PRO A 77 -17.63 3.56 8.61
CA PRO A 77 -17.84 2.12 8.48
C PRO A 77 -17.68 1.34 9.78
N ASN A 78 -16.85 1.83 10.71
CA ASN A 78 -16.67 1.25 12.03
C ASN A 78 -16.23 2.30 13.07
N SER A 79 -16.13 1.91 14.33
CA SER A 79 -15.75 2.82 15.42
C SER A 79 -14.31 3.33 15.34
N PHE A 80 -13.43 2.65 14.60
CA PHE A 80 -11.99 2.91 14.57
C PHE A 80 -11.54 3.77 13.37
N MET A 81 -12.33 3.82 12.30
CA MET A 81 -11.95 4.51 11.08
C MET A 81 -13.15 5.11 10.35
N ASP A 82 -12.92 6.22 9.70
CA ASP A 82 -13.84 6.82 8.74
C ASP A 82 -13.75 6.13 7.37
N THR A 83 -14.61 6.47 6.46
CA THR A 83 -14.67 5.89 5.11
C THR A 83 -13.38 6.09 4.34
N THR A 84 -12.74 7.25 4.46
CA THR A 84 -11.48 7.55 3.78
C THR A 84 -10.38 6.59 4.20
N LYS A 85 -10.23 6.39 5.51
CA LYS A 85 -9.25 5.43 6.06
C LYS A 85 -9.63 3.99 5.74
N PHE A 86 -10.91 3.65 5.77
CA PHE A 86 -11.41 2.32 5.42
C PHE A 86 -11.03 1.94 3.99
N ILE A 87 -11.30 2.82 3.02
CA ILE A 87 -10.97 2.58 1.61
C ILE A 87 -9.46 2.56 1.38
N ALA A 88 -8.72 3.49 2.00
CA ALA A 88 -7.26 3.50 1.91
C ALA A 88 -6.65 2.20 2.45
N ARG A 89 -7.14 1.71 3.59
CA ARG A 89 -6.69 0.43 4.16
C ARG A 89 -7.05 -0.75 3.29
N LEU A 90 -8.28 -0.77 2.76
CA LEU A 90 -8.72 -1.82 1.84
C LEU A 90 -7.87 -1.87 0.57
N ALA A 91 -7.59 -0.70 -0.03
CA ALA A 91 -6.72 -0.59 -1.20
C ALA A 91 -5.29 -1.04 -0.89
N THR A 92 -4.75 -0.68 0.25
CA THR A 92 -3.41 -1.11 0.69
C THR A 92 -3.33 -2.62 0.85
N ILE A 93 -4.32 -3.24 1.49
CA ILE A 93 -4.38 -4.70 1.66
C ILE A 93 -4.48 -5.38 0.28
N LEU A 94 -5.32 -4.86 -0.59
CA LEU A 94 -5.53 -5.43 -1.93
C LEU A 94 -4.26 -5.40 -2.78
N GLU A 95 -3.50 -4.30 -2.72
CA GLU A 95 -2.21 -4.18 -3.44
C GLU A 95 -1.11 -5.07 -2.86
N CYS A 96 -1.10 -5.25 -1.53
CA CYS A 96 -0.09 -6.08 -0.87
C CYS A 96 -0.37 -7.59 -0.99
N GLU A 97 -1.63 -7.99 -0.85
CA GLU A 97 -2.04 -9.39 -0.69
C GLU A 97 -2.88 -9.90 -1.87
N HIS A 98 -3.16 -9.06 -2.85
CA HIS A 98 -4.03 -9.33 -4.02
C HIS A 98 -5.46 -9.76 -3.66
N THR A 99 -5.77 -9.86 -2.39
CA THR A 99 -7.09 -10.19 -1.86
C THR A 99 -7.31 -9.43 -0.55
N ALA A 100 -8.51 -8.92 -0.38
CA ALA A 100 -8.93 -8.28 0.85
C ALA A 100 -10.34 -8.76 1.20
N PHE A 101 -10.62 -8.92 2.48
CA PHE A 101 -11.94 -9.27 2.98
C PHE A 101 -12.57 -8.10 3.73
N ILE A 102 -13.85 -7.95 3.55
CA ILE A 102 -14.66 -7.00 4.31
C ILE A 102 -15.55 -7.84 5.24
N VAL A 103 -15.29 -7.74 6.54
CA VAL A 103 -16.03 -8.48 7.54
C VAL A 103 -17.14 -7.61 8.11
N PRO A 104 -18.39 -8.10 8.15
CA PRO A 104 -19.46 -7.39 8.81
C PRO A 104 -19.23 -7.38 10.34
N ILE A 105 -19.61 -6.28 10.97
CA ILE A 105 -19.62 -6.12 12.43
C ILE A 105 -21.07 -6.13 12.87
N GLU A 106 -21.42 -7.08 13.71
CA GLU A 106 -22.74 -7.20 14.29
C GLU A 106 -22.72 -6.72 15.74
N ASP A 107 -23.84 -6.14 16.17
CA ASP A 107 -24.03 -5.79 17.58
C ASP A 107 -24.47 -6.99 18.43
N ALA A 108 -24.73 -6.77 19.71
CA ALA A 108 -25.16 -7.81 20.64
C ALA A 108 -26.54 -8.42 20.28
N TYR A 109 -27.27 -7.78 19.39
CA TYR A 109 -28.60 -8.21 18.93
C TYR A 109 -28.56 -8.91 17.58
N GLY A 110 -27.38 -8.99 16.95
CA GLY A 110 -27.19 -9.57 15.62
C GLY A 110 -27.46 -8.61 14.46
N ASP A 111 -27.64 -7.33 14.75
CA ASP A 111 -27.84 -6.31 13.72
C ASP A 111 -26.50 -5.83 13.17
N LEU A 112 -26.42 -5.66 11.84
CA LEU A 112 -25.23 -5.17 11.18
C LEU A 112 -24.95 -3.71 11.53
N CYS A 113 -23.83 -3.45 12.22
CA CYS A 113 -23.43 -2.10 12.64
C CYS A 113 -22.34 -1.49 11.79
N GLY A 114 -21.60 -2.29 11.04
CA GLY A 114 -20.49 -1.77 10.24
C GLY A 114 -19.67 -2.84 9.55
N TRP A 115 -18.51 -2.42 9.06
CA TRP A 115 -17.58 -3.30 8.33
C TRP A 115 -16.15 -3.03 8.75
N TYR A 116 -15.33 -4.06 8.68
CA TYR A 116 -13.90 -3.97 8.94
C TYR A 116 -13.09 -4.65 7.82
N PRO A 117 -12.05 -4.01 7.26
CA PRO A 117 -11.19 -4.63 6.26
C PRO A 117 -10.13 -5.48 6.93
N ILE A 118 -10.00 -6.74 6.52
CA ILE A 118 -8.99 -7.68 7.03
C ILE A 118 -8.14 -8.27 5.93
N ARG A 119 -6.95 -8.70 6.32
CA ARG A 119 -5.97 -9.36 5.46
C ARG A 119 -6.25 -10.85 5.37
N PRO A 120 -5.93 -11.53 4.25
CA PRO A 120 -6.14 -12.98 4.09
C PRO A 120 -5.44 -13.82 5.16
N ALA A 121 -4.26 -13.38 5.62
CA ALA A 121 -3.48 -14.10 6.63
C ALA A 121 -4.11 -14.08 8.04
N MET A 122 -5.19 -13.32 8.24
CA MET A 122 -5.92 -13.22 9.50
C MET A 122 -7.23 -14.02 9.50
N CYS A 123 -7.51 -14.73 8.42
CA CYS A 123 -8.70 -15.58 8.27
C CYS A 123 -8.47 -16.99 8.73
#